data_adc0e8527f5abf2bf5a40747b34d16ce
#
_entry.id   adc0e8527f5abf2bf5a40747b34d16ce
#
_cell.length_a   1.000
_cell.length_b   1.000
_cell.length_c   1.000
_cell.angle_alpha   90.00
_cell.angle_beta   90.00
_cell.angle_gamma   90.00
#
_symmetry.space_group_name_H-M   'P 1'
#
loop_
_entity.id
_entity.type
_entity.pdbx_description
1 polymer ?
#
loop_
_entity_poly.entity_id
_entity_poly.type
_entity_poly.pdbx_seq_one_letter_code
_entity_poly.pdbx_strand_id
1 'polypeptide(L)'
;MRADGVLARVDALLPSVEPDPDWGRVLAARWRKRGPTGWLQPVAHPQAVDLGALVAIDAQKRAIDANTRQFVAGLPANNVLLTGSRGTGKSSLVKAMLARHAGRGLRLIEVDKADLVDLPDIAERIAGRRERFVLFCDDLTFDAGEAGYKALKVALDGSIFNDAATAVIYTTSNRRHLLPE
;
A
#
# COMPACT_ATOMS: atom_id res chain seq x y z
N MET A 1 -39.00 -26.78 1.85
CA MET A 1 -39.01 -25.69 2.83
C MET A 1 -37.96 -25.78 3.95
N ARG A 2 -37.03 -26.76 3.99
CA ARG A 2 -35.97 -26.84 5.03
C ARG A 2 -34.56 -26.43 4.53
N ALA A 3 -34.28 -26.46 3.24
CA ALA A 3 -32.97 -26.13 2.71
C ALA A 3 -32.67 -24.64 2.74
N ASP A 4 -33.64 -23.78 2.43
CA ASP A 4 -33.45 -22.31 2.40
C ASP A 4 -33.13 -21.74 3.79
N GLY A 5 -33.71 -22.32 4.87
CA GLY A 5 -33.42 -21.88 6.21
C GLY A 5 -32.01 -22.27 6.71
N VAL A 6 -31.45 -23.37 6.20
CA VAL A 6 -30.07 -23.79 6.52
C VAL A 6 -29.07 -22.94 5.76
N LEU A 7 -29.31 -22.67 4.48
CA LEU A 7 -28.47 -21.80 3.66
C LEU A 7 -28.43 -20.37 4.24
N ALA A 8 -29.57 -19.81 4.61
CA ALA A 8 -29.62 -18.47 5.25
C ALA A 8 -28.86 -18.41 6.60
N ARG A 9 -28.84 -19.52 7.35
CA ARG A 9 -28.06 -19.61 8.59
C ARG A 9 -26.58 -19.79 8.35
N VAL A 10 -26.20 -20.48 7.29
CA VAL A 10 -24.81 -20.62 6.86
C VAL A 10 -24.30 -19.28 6.33
N ASP A 11 -25.07 -18.56 5.51
CA ASP A 11 -24.74 -17.22 5.03
C ASP A 11 -24.54 -16.22 6.18
N ALA A 12 -25.35 -16.30 7.24
CA ALA A 12 -25.18 -15.45 8.42
C ALA A 12 -23.94 -15.79 9.26
N LEU A 13 -23.36 -16.97 9.09
CA LEU A 13 -22.13 -17.41 9.75
C LEU A 13 -20.89 -17.19 8.90
N LEU A 14 -21.07 -16.98 7.60
CA LEU A 14 -19.94 -16.63 6.71
C LEU A 14 -19.51 -15.19 7.01
N PRO A 15 -18.20 -14.93 7.08
CA PRO A 15 -17.70 -13.55 7.17
C PRO A 15 -18.26 -12.76 5.99
N SER A 16 -18.95 -11.65 6.25
CA SER A 16 -19.35 -10.74 5.19
C SER A 16 -18.08 -10.27 4.45
N VAL A 17 -17.99 -10.55 3.17
CA VAL A 17 -16.92 -10.01 2.34
C VAL A 17 -17.20 -8.52 2.18
N GLU A 18 -16.42 -7.69 2.87
CA GLU A 18 -16.48 -6.25 2.71
C GLU A 18 -16.22 -5.89 1.24
N PRO A 19 -17.08 -5.08 0.61
CA PRO A 19 -16.87 -4.68 -0.77
C PRO A 19 -15.62 -3.83 -0.92
N ASP A 20 -14.97 -3.94 -2.07
CA ASP A 20 -13.82 -3.09 -2.36
C ASP A 20 -14.22 -1.61 -2.41
N PRO A 21 -13.31 -0.70 -2.01
CA PRO A 21 -13.56 0.73 -2.06
C PRO A 21 -13.94 1.22 -3.46
N ASP A 22 -14.87 2.20 -3.53
CA ASP A 22 -15.06 2.98 -4.74
C ASP A 22 -13.86 3.92 -4.94
N TRP A 23 -12.86 3.45 -5.69
CA TRP A 23 -11.62 4.19 -5.93
C TRP A 23 -11.80 5.48 -6.73
N GLY A 24 -12.97 5.72 -7.32
CA GLY A 24 -13.33 7.02 -7.87
C GLY A 24 -13.49 8.10 -6.80
N ARG A 25 -13.84 7.69 -5.58
CA ARG A 25 -14.09 8.59 -4.43
C ARG A 25 -13.08 8.42 -3.30
N VAL A 26 -12.58 7.21 -3.12
CA VAL A 26 -11.65 6.86 -2.04
C VAL A 26 -10.21 7.07 -2.53
N LEU A 27 -9.44 7.89 -1.82
CA LEU A 27 -8.04 8.16 -2.14
C LEU A 27 -7.08 7.19 -1.46
N ALA A 28 -7.45 6.71 -0.27
CA ALA A 28 -6.64 5.79 0.50
C ALA A 28 -7.48 4.74 1.21
N ALA A 29 -6.93 3.56 1.36
CA ALA A 29 -7.47 2.48 2.18
C ALA A 29 -6.37 1.86 3.03
N ARG A 30 -6.77 1.08 4.02
CA ARG A 30 -5.89 0.28 4.84
C ARG A 30 -6.27 -1.18 4.70
N TRP A 31 -5.28 -2.04 4.51
CA TRP A 31 -5.51 -3.47 4.58
C TRP A 31 -5.87 -3.87 6.00
N ARG A 32 -6.93 -4.63 6.14
CA ARG A 32 -7.41 -5.16 7.41
C ARG A 32 -7.66 -6.64 7.30
N LYS A 33 -7.57 -7.33 8.44
CA LYS A 33 -7.71 -8.77 8.51
C LYS A 33 -8.55 -9.20 9.71
N ARG A 34 -9.39 -10.19 9.50
CA ARG A 34 -10.10 -10.90 10.57
C ARG A 34 -10.01 -12.40 10.28
N GLY A 35 -9.17 -13.11 11.02
CA GLY A 35 -8.83 -14.49 10.71
C GLY A 35 -8.23 -14.61 9.30
N PRO A 36 -8.74 -15.50 8.46
CA PRO A 36 -8.23 -15.66 7.09
C PRO A 36 -8.75 -14.61 6.10
N THR A 37 -9.74 -13.79 6.47
CA THR A 37 -10.39 -12.86 5.56
C THR A 37 -9.76 -11.47 5.66
N GLY A 38 -9.23 -10.97 4.53
CA GLY A 38 -8.73 -9.62 4.39
C GLY A 38 -9.67 -8.72 3.60
N TRP A 39 -9.65 -7.41 3.88
CA TRP A 39 -10.41 -6.41 3.14
C TRP A 39 -9.69 -5.06 3.13
N LEU A 40 -10.10 -4.19 2.21
CA LEU A 40 -9.62 -2.83 2.09
C LEU A 40 -10.57 -1.86 2.81
N GLN A 41 -10.18 -1.37 3.96
CA GLN A 41 -10.95 -0.39 4.73
C GLN A 41 -10.67 1.02 4.21
N PRO A 42 -11.67 1.76 3.68
CA PRO A 42 -11.49 3.14 3.26
C PRO A 42 -11.01 4.03 4.40
N VAL A 43 -10.06 4.93 4.10
CA VAL A 43 -9.65 6.02 4.99
C VAL A 43 -10.47 7.25 4.63
N ALA A 44 -11.41 7.63 5.48
CA ALA A 44 -12.35 8.73 5.20
C ALA A 44 -11.65 10.07 4.97
N HIS A 45 -10.61 10.37 5.76
CA HIS A 45 -9.86 11.63 5.69
C HIS A 45 -8.36 11.30 5.68
N PRO A 46 -7.78 10.93 4.52
CA PRO A 46 -6.35 10.74 4.43
C PRO A 46 -5.63 12.06 4.72
N GLN A 47 -4.59 12.00 5.55
CA GLN A 47 -3.82 13.17 5.91
C GLN A 47 -3.20 13.80 4.66
N ALA A 48 -3.67 14.99 4.30
CA ALA A 48 -3.06 15.79 3.25
C ALA A 48 -1.80 16.45 3.80
N VAL A 49 -0.66 16.15 3.18
CA VAL A 49 0.63 16.77 3.51
C VAL A 49 1.05 17.62 2.33
N ASP A 50 1.32 18.90 2.59
CA ASP A 50 1.91 19.78 1.58
C ASP A 50 3.39 19.44 1.41
N LEU A 51 3.78 19.13 0.19
CA LEU A 51 5.17 18.86 -0.15
C LEU A 51 6.09 20.05 0.16
N GLY A 52 5.57 21.28 0.06
CA GLY A 52 6.28 22.51 0.38
C GLY A 52 6.66 22.62 1.87
N ALA A 53 5.81 22.09 2.75
CA ALA A 53 6.04 22.13 4.19
C ALA A 53 7.20 21.21 4.67
N LEU A 54 7.62 20.28 3.85
CA LEU A 54 8.76 19.39 4.16
C LEU A 54 10.07 20.12 3.80
N VAL A 55 10.90 20.42 4.77
CA VAL A 55 12.15 21.18 4.60
C VAL A 55 13.39 20.27 4.66
N ALA A 56 14.50 20.72 4.09
CA ALA A 56 15.80 20.06 4.13
C ALA A 56 15.87 18.65 3.49
N ILE A 57 14.92 18.30 2.60
CA ILE A 57 14.88 17.03 1.87
C ILE A 57 14.57 17.22 0.38
N ASP A 58 15.08 18.29 -0.23
CA ASP A 58 14.71 18.66 -1.60
C ASP A 58 15.15 17.63 -2.65
N ALA A 59 16.29 16.97 -2.45
CA ALA A 59 16.74 15.91 -3.35
C ALA A 59 15.79 14.72 -3.31
N GLN A 60 15.37 14.30 -2.10
CA GLN A 60 14.41 13.21 -1.89
C GLN A 60 13.04 13.56 -2.46
N LYS A 61 12.56 14.78 -2.25
CA LYS A 61 11.31 15.27 -2.84
C LYS A 61 11.33 15.14 -4.37
N ARG A 62 12.39 15.64 -5.01
CA ARG A 62 12.53 15.56 -6.47
C ARG A 62 12.56 14.12 -6.98
N ALA A 63 13.30 13.25 -6.30
CA ALA A 63 13.45 11.86 -6.71
C ALA A 63 12.12 11.10 -6.62
N ILE A 64 11.42 11.17 -5.47
CA ILE A 64 10.14 10.46 -5.29
C ILE A 64 9.03 11.07 -6.15
N ASP A 65 8.98 12.39 -6.32
CA ASP A 65 8.00 13.06 -7.18
C ASP A 65 8.19 12.66 -8.65
N ALA A 66 9.41 12.62 -9.14
CA ALA A 66 9.72 12.17 -10.49
C ALA A 66 9.29 10.71 -10.71
N ASN A 67 9.61 9.82 -9.77
CA ASN A 67 9.22 8.40 -9.81
C ASN A 67 7.69 8.25 -9.79
N THR A 68 7.01 8.95 -8.88
CA THR A 68 5.55 8.90 -8.77
C THR A 68 4.86 9.48 -10.00
N ARG A 69 5.41 10.55 -10.58
CA ARG A 69 4.90 11.15 -11.82
C ARG A 69 5.01 10.20 -13.02
N GLN A 70 6.13 9.47 -13.15
CA GLN A 70 6.28 8.41 -14.16
C GLN A 70 5.25 7.32 -13.95
N PHE A 71 5.08 6.86 -12.72
CA PHE A 71 4.12 5.82 -12.36
C PHE A 71 2.68 6.17 -12.75
N VAL A 72 2.18 7.35 -12.36
CA VAL A 72 0.81 7.77 -12.71
C VAL A 72 0.64 8.05 -14.21
N ALA A 73 1.72 8.28 -14.94
CA ALA A 73 1.70 8.40 -16.40
C ALA A 73 1.70 7.04 -17.11
N GLY A 74 1.74 5.92 -16.37
CA GLY A 74 1.81 4.57 -16.94
C GLY A 74 3.18 4.18 -17.45
N LEU A 75 4.22 4.93 -17.09
CA LEU A 75 5.61 4.63 -17.43
C LEU A 75 6.25 3.75 -16.34
N PRO A 76 7.32 3.02 -16.66
CA PRO A 76 8.05 2.25 -15.67
C PRO A 76 8.48 3.12 -14.48
N ALA A 77 8.25 2.62 -13.27
CA ALA A 77 8.61 3.27 -12.03
C ALA A 77 9.19 2.26 -11.05
N ASN A 78 9.94 2.74 -10.08
CA ASN A 78 10.62 1.90 -9.12
C ASN A 78 9.88 1.83 -7.79
N ASN A 79 10.05 0.72 -7.07
CA ASN A 79 9.76 0.65 -5.65
C ASN A 79 10.71 1.61 -4.88
N VAL A 80 10.25 2.14 -3.76
CA VAL A 80 10.98 3.17 -3.00
C VAL A 80 11.17 2.72 -1.56
N LEU A 81 12.41 2.81 -1.08
CA LEU A 81 12.76 2.69 0.34
C LEU A 81 13.29 4.04 0.83
N LEU A 82 12.59 4.65 1.78
CA LEU A 82 13.02 5.86 2.48
C LEU A 82 13.66 5.47 3.81
N THR A 83 14.93 5.75 3.99
CA THR A 83 15.66 5.47 5.23
C THR A 83 16.05 6.76 5.95
N GLY A 84 16.19 6.70 7.25
CA GLY A 84 16.62 7.85 8.08
C GLY A 84 16.00 7.85 9.46
N SER A 85 16.48 8.70 10.33
CA SER A 85 16.02 8.81 11.73
C SER A 85 14.51 9.06 11.82
N ARG A 86 13.93 8.72 12.97
CA ARG A 86 12.53 9.01 13.27
C ARG A 86 12.28 10.53 13.20
N GLY A 87 11.11 10.94 12.72
CA GLY A 87 10.76 12.37 12.64
C GLY A 87 11.31 13.12 11.43
N THR A 88 12.06 12.49 10.51
CA THR A 88 12.63 13.17 9.34
C THR A 88 11.65 13.34 8.17
N GLY A 89 10.36 13.08 8.36
CA GLY A 89 9.33 13.32 7.35
C GLY A 89 9.16 12.22 6.29
N LYS A 90 9.73 11.03 6.47
CA LYS A 90 9.64 9.91 5.49
C LYS A 90 8.20 9.55 5.14
N SER A 91 7.38 9.25 6.14
CA SER A 91 5.97 8.89 5.94
C SER A 91 5.16 10.08 5.41
N SER A 92 5.49 11.29 5.87
CA SER A 92 4.89 12.53 5.36
C SER A 92 5.17 12.74 3.89
N LEU A 93 6.37 12.37 3.42
CA LEU A 93 6.76 12.49 2.02
C LEU A 93 5.93 11.55 1.12
N VAL A 94 5.65 10.32 1.57
CA VAL A 94 4.76 9.40 0.84
C VAL A 94 3.33 9.95 0.79
N LYS A 95 2.80 10.47 1.91
CA LYS A 95 1.48 11.08 1.98
C LYS A 95 1.37 12.35 1.11
N ALA A 96 2.46 13.12 0.99
CA ALA A 96 2.52 14.26 0.08
C ALA A 96 2.43 13.84 -1.39
N MET A 97 2.96 12.67 -1.76
CA MET A 97 2.80 12.12 -3.10
C MET A 97 1.33 11.80 -3.41
N LEU A 98 0.61 11.21 -2.45
CA LEU A 98 -0.83 11.00 -2.59
C LEU A 98 -1.57 12.32 -2.83
N ALA A 99 -1.36 13.32 -1.95
CA ALA A 99 -2.02 14.61 -2.07
C ALA A 99 -1.75 15.28 -3.44
N ARG A 100 -0.51 15.19 -3.94
CA ARG A 100 -0.07 15.80 -5.19
C ARG A 100 -0.62 15.10 -6.45
N HIS A 101 -0.71 13.77 -6.42
CA HIS A 101 -1.00 12.97 -7.60
C HIS A 101 -2.38 12.28 -7.58
N ALA A 102 -3.18 12.44 -6.52
CA ALA A 102 -4.51 11.83 -6.41
C ALA A 102 -5.43 12.20 -7.59
N GLY A 103 -5.37 13.47 -8.04
CA GLY A 103 -6.13 13.95 -9.20
C GLY A 103 -5.71 13.31 -10.53
N ARG A 104 -4.55 12.65 -10.57
CA ARG A 104 -4.03 11.90 -11.72
C ARG A 104 -4.26 10.38 -11.58
N GLY A 105 -5.09 9.97 -10.63
CA GLY A 105 -5.45 8.57 -10.40
C GLY A 105 -4.58 7.82 -9.41
N LEU A 106 -3.67 8.50 -8.66
CA LEU A 106 -2.91 7.83 -7.60
C LEU A 106 -3.82 7.49 -6.43
N ARG A 107 -3.65 6.29 -5.90
CA ARG A 107 -4.31 5.78 -4.69
C ARG A 107 -3.26 5.18 -3.76
N LEU A 108 -3.57 5.11 -2.48
CA LEU A 108 -2.66 4.58 -1.48
C LEU A 108 -3.34 3.47 -0.68
N ILE A 109 -2.64 2.36 -0.49
CA ILE A 109 -3.05 1.28 0.40
C ILE A 109 -1.99 1.13 1.48
N GLU A 110 -2.38 1.42 2.72
CA GLU A 110 -1.51 1.16 3.88
C GLU A 110 -1.55 -0.32 4.22
N VAL A 111 -0.38 -0.93 4.38
CA VAL A 111 -0.21 -2.34 4.74
C VAL A 111 0.68 -2.43 5.96
N ASP A 112 0.17 -3.00 7.04
CA ASP A 112 0.93 -3.21 8.25
C ASP A 112 2.02 -4.29 8.02
N LYS A 113 3.14 -4.20 8.71
CA LYS A 113 4.25 -5.16 8.60
C LYS A 113 3.79 -6.61 8.75
N ALA A 114 2.88 -6.88 9.70
CA ALA A 114 2.36 -8.22 9.97
C ALA A 114 1.56 -8.81 8.79
N ASP A 115 1.02 -7.95 7.94
CA ASP A 115 0.13 -8.31 6.84
C ASP A 115 0.85 -8.31 5.47
N LEU A 116 2.18 -8.15 5.44
CA LEU A 116 2.96 -8.20 4.18
C LEU A 116 2.84 -9.55 3.46
N VAL A 117 2.52 -10.61 4.18
CA VAL A 117 2.27 -11.94 3.60
C VAL A 117 1.01 -11.97 2.72
N ASP A 118 0.11 -11.01 2.87
CA ASP A 118 -1.14 -10.88 2.10
C ASP A 118 -0.98 -9.98 0.85
N LEU A 119 0.23 -9.55 0.51
CA LEU A 119 0.48 -8.75 -0.70
C LEU A 119 -0.11 -9.38 -1.98
N PRO A 120 -0.10 -10.71 -2.18
CA PRO A 120 -0.77 -11.33 -3.31
C PRO A 120 -2.28 -11.09 -3.32
N ASP A 121 -2.96 -11.21 -2.17
CA ASP A 121 -4.40 -10.99 -2.05
C ASP A 121 -4.77 -9.53 -2.34
N ILE A 122 -3.92 -8.59 -1.88
CA ILE A 122 -4.07 -7.16 -2.19
C ILE A 122 -3.91 -6.93 -3.69
N ALA A 123 -2.90 -7.55 -4.32
CA ALA A 123 -2.65 -7.44 -5.74
C ALA A 123 -3.85 -7.90 -6.59
N GLU A 124 -4.49 -9.02 -6.21
CA GLU A 124 -5.68 -9.52 -6.88
C GLU A 124 -6.85 -8.53 -6.81
N ARG A 125 -7.06 -7.87 -5.64
CA ARG A 125 -8.14 -6.91 -5.47
C ARG A 125 -8.00 -5.63 -6.29
N ILE A 126 -6.77 -5.25 -6.63
CA ILE A 126 -6.49 -4.06 -7.43
C ILE A 126 -6.18 -4.37 -8.90
N ALA A 127 -6.14 -5.65 -9.25
CA ALA A 127 -5.86 -6.09 -10.62
C ALA A 127 -6.89 -5.52 -11.62
N GLY A 128 -6.42 -5.08 -12.78
CA GLY A 128 -7.27 -4.54 -13.84
C GLY A 128 -7.90 -3.17 -13.56
N ARG A 129 -7.56 -2.52 -12.44
CA ARG A 129 -8.02 -1.16 -12.12
C ARG A 129 -7.32 -0.13 -13.01
N ARG A 130 -7.99 1.00 -13.24
CA ARG A 130 -7.42 2.14 -13.98
C ARG A 130 -6.53 3.01 -13.12
N GLU A 131 -6.81 3.02 -11.82
CA GLU A 131 -6.05 3.76 -10.82
C GLU A 131 -4.66 3.15 -10.67
N ARG A 132 -3.73 3.94 -10.15
CA ARG A 132 -2.36 3.55 -9.82
C ARG A 132 -2.20 3.48 -8.31
N PHE A 133 -1.67 2.39 -7.79
CA PHE A 133 -1.64 2.14 -6.35
C PHE A 133 -0.22 2.20 -5.80
N VAL A 134 -0.04 3.00 -4.76
CA VAL A 134 1.12 2.90 -3.88
C VAL A 134 0.75 1.99 -2.71
N LEU A 135 1.41 0.85 -2.58
CA LEU A 135 1.34 0.03 -1.38
C LEU A 135 2.35 0.58 -0.38
N PHE A 136 1.84 1.17 0.68
CA PHE A 136 2.66 1.87 1.67
C PHE A 136 2.85 1.04 2.93
N CYS A 137 4.10 0.72 3.23
CA CYS A 137 4.51 0.00 4.43
C CYS A 137 5.41 0.90 5.27
N ASP A 138 4.88 1.39 6.39
CA ASP A 138 5.58 2.36 7.24
C ASP A 138 6.44 1.67 8.32
N ASP A 139 7.57 2.27 8.64
CA ASP A 139 8.49 1.90 9.73
C ASP A 139 8.91 0.42 9.74
N LEU A 140 9.31 -0.08 8.57
CA LEU A 140 9.73 -1.47 8.42
C LEU A 140 11.10 -1.73 9.05
N THR A 141 11.13 -2.75 9.88
CA THR A 141 12.34 -3.39 10.40
C THR A 141 12.04 -4.87 10.54
N PHE A 142 12.96 -5.75 10.13
CA PHE A 142 12.77 -7.19 10.20
C PHE A 142 13.87 -7.85 11.01
N ASP A 143 13.51 -8.94 11.66
CA ASP A 143 14.48 -9.89 12.20
C ASP A 143 14.78 -10.97 11.16
N ALA A 144 15.90 -11.67 11.33
CA ALA A 144 16.31 -12.71 10.40
C ALA A 144 15.22 -13.82 10.31
N GLY A 145 14.77 -14.11 9.10
CA GLY A 145 13.80 -15.20 8.85
C GLY A 145 12.33 -14.82 8.93
N GLU A 146 11.98 -13.57 9.23
CA GLU A 146 10.56 -13.13 9.25
C GLU A 146 9.86 -13.39 7.90
N ALA A 147 8.65 -13.95 7.96
CA ALA A 147 7.83 -14.25 6.77
C ALA A 147 7.50 -12.98 5.97
N GLY A 148 7.22 -11.86 6.65
CA GLY A 148 6.95 -10.57 6.02
C GLY A 148 8.12 -10.06 5.17
N TYR A 149 9.38 -10.29 5.59
CA TYR A 149 10.54 -9.94 4.79
C TYR A 149 10.60 -10.75 3.49
N LYS A 150 10.36 -12.07 3.58
CA LYS A 150 10.34 -12.94 2.40
C LYS A 150 9.24 -12.52 1.42
N ALA A 151 8.05 -12.24 1.92
CA ALA A 151 6.93 -11.78 1.11
C ALA A 151 7.24 -10.44 0.42
N LEU A 152 7.80 -9.48 1.16
CA LEU A 152 8.22 -8.19 0.60
C LEU A 152 9.29 -8.37 -0.49
N LYS A 153 10.29 -9.23 -0.26
CA LYS A 153 11.33 -9.51 -1.26
C LYS A 153 10.72 -10.05 -2.55
N VAL A 154 9.83 -11.04 -2.46
CA VAL A 154 9.11 -11.61 -3.62
C VAL A 154 8.31 -10.54 -4.36
N ALA A 155 7.65 -9.64 -3.62
CA ALA A 155 6.91 -8.53 -4.21
C ALA A 155 7.82 -7.51 -4.92
N LEU A 156 8.97 -7.19 -4.31
CA LEU A 156 9.96 -6.26 -4.89
C LEU A 156 10.64 -6.83 -6.14
N ASP A 157 10.81 -8.14 -6.22
CA ASP A 157 11.36 -8.85 -7.39
C ASP A 157 10.35 -8.88 -8.58
N GLY A 158 9.16 -8.31 -8.40
CA GLY A 158 8.14 -8.15 -9.45
C GLY A 158 7.28 -9.38 -9.72
N SER A 159 7.42 -10.46 -8.94
CA SER A 159 6.70 -11.71 -9.19
C SER A 159 5.22 -11.70 -8.74
N ILE A 160 4.81 -10.74 -7.93
CA ILE A 160 3.43 -10.62 -7.42
C ILE A 160 2.57 -9.72 -8.31
N PHE A 161 3.15 -8.64 -8.85
CA PHE A 161 2.42 -7.71 -9.71
C PHE A 161 2.70 -8.06 -11.17
N ASN A 162 1.81 -8.85 -11.78
CA ASN A 162 1.88 -9.25 -13.19
C ASN A 162 1.86 -8.04 -14.15
N ASP A 163 1.38 -6.91 -13.68
CA ASP A 163 1.40 -5.64 -14.37
C ASP A 163 2.08 -4.60 -13.46
N ALA A 164 3.38 -4.40 -13.65
CA ALA A 164 4.18 -3.38 -12.94
C ALA A 164 3.60 -1.96 -13.08
N ALA A 165 2.64 -1.78 -13.99
CA ALA A 165 1.94 -0.54 -14.17
C ALA A 165 0.82 -0.31 -13.13
N THR A 166 0.35 -1.31 -12.39
CA THR A 166 -0.79 -1.16 -11.48
C THR A 166 -0.38 -0.73 -10.07
N ALA A 167 0.74 -1.24 -9.55
CA ALA A 167 1.19 -0.91 -8.20
C ALA A 167 2.71 -0.77 -8.10
N VAL A 168 3.13 0.10 -7.16
CA VAL A 168 4.50 0.20 -6.65
C VAL A 168 4.49 0.15 -5.13
N ILE A 169 5.59 -0.32 -4.55
CA ILE A 169 5.74 -0.43 -3.10
C ILE A 169 6.61 0.72 -2.61
N TYR A 170 6.07 1.52 -1.68
CA TYR A 170 6.81 2.55 -0.97
C TYR A 170 6.93 2.14 0.50
N THR A 171 8.16 2.10 0.98
CA THR A 171 8.45 1.69 2.35
C THR A 171 9.28 2.73 3.06
N THR A 172 9.13 2.81 4.38
CA THR A 172 10.02 3.60 5.23
C THR A 172 10.72 2.70 6.24
N SER A 173 11.92 3.09 6.65
CA SER A 173 12.65 2.42 7.72
C SER A 173 13.45 3.44 8.53
N ASN A 174 13.58 3.20 9.82
CA ASN A 174 14.46 3.97 10.69
C ASN A 174 15.90 3.42 10.68
N ARG A 175 16.13 2.29 10.02
CA ARG A 175 17.44 1.66 9.80
C ARG A 175 17.88 1.85 8.35
N ARG A 176 19.19 1.83 8.10
CA ARG A 176 19.74 1.88 6.73
C ARG A 176 19.46 0.59 5.96
N HIS A 177 19.41 -0.53 6.67
CA HIS A 177 19.09 -1.84 6.13
C HIS A 177 17.80 -2.36 6.77
N LEU A 178 16.98 -3.08 6.02
CA LEU A 178 15.72 -3.64 6.52
C LEU A 178 15.95 -4.84 7.45
N LEU A 179 17.11 -5.50 7.31
CA LEU A 179 17.56 -6.57 8.20
C LEU A 179 18.61 -6.05 9.20
N PRO A 180 18.73 -6.65 10.40
CA PRO A 180 19.85 -6.39 11.28
C PRO A 180 21.16 -6.78 10.58
N GLU A 181 22.21 -5.98 10.83
CA GLU A 181 23.59 -6.28 10.42
C GLU A 181 24.15 -7.42 11.25
#